data_a45240444d7a25e27efef1ef86abb625
#
_entry.id   a45240444d7a25e27efef1ef86abb625
#
_cell.length_a   1.000
_cell.length_b   1.000
_cell.length_c   1.000
_cell.angle_alpha   90.00
_cell.angle_beta   90.00
_cell.angle_gamma   90.00
#
_symmetry.space_group_name_H-M   'P 1'
#
loop_
_entity.id
_entity.type
_entity.pdbx_description
1 polymer ?
#
loop_
_entity_poly.entity_id
_entity_poly.type
_entity_poly.pdbx_seq_one_letter_code
_entity_poly.pdbx_strand_id
1 'polypeptide(L)'
;MKYNIEKSLIMHVDLNSAFATIEQQSRPMLRGRSVAVINRRTENTSIVTASYEAKGAGVKVGMKFTEASRLAPGLVAVESDPAKYRYVYRKLMSILNSYSPNVVMKSIDEGIIDFHGVPINCSLIDIGYEIKKRLRDEVGCAMRCNVGIGPNRFLAKTAAGLHKPDGLDIIDASNLRSVYRTLKLTDLTGIASHMERRLNAVNIFTPIQFLDTGAVALQKVVFKSIVGHQWYERLRGYEVDNRTSDTKTVGRQYVLENRDLTLFEIAARLHHLCESVGHRLRAQNKIARGVYVHVRTIDRKYWHNCRMCQMPFYSDNTINTIAQQLFLDAPGRIQEIGIRCYELSNDDNPQVSLFNDVMAREQYLVSAIDGINRRFGDRTVHSADTLKTSEFMKQKTSFGSTRYL
;
A
#
# COMPACT_ATOMS: atom_id res chain seq x y z
N MET A 1 -0.43 -17.46 -29.57
CA MET A 1 0.69 -16.61 -29.14
C MET A 1 1.64 -17.48 -28.33
N LYS A 2 2.92 -17.48 -28.65
CA LYS A 2 3.94 -18.22 -27.91
C LYS A 2 4.27 -17.53 -26.59
N TYR A 3 5.04 -18.13 -25.71
CA TYR A 3 5.58 -17.48 -24.53
C TYR A 3 6.59 -16.41 -24.94
N ASN A 4 6.76 -15.40 -24.09
CA ASN A 4 7.86 -14.47 -24.22
C ASN A 4 9.17 -15.22 -23.93
N ILE A 5 10.07 -15.28 -24.93
CA ILE A 5 11.37 -15.94 -24.86
C ILE A 5 12.51 -14.95 -24.60
N GLU A 6 12.19 -13.67 -24.42
CA GLU A 6 13.20 -12.66 -24.13
C GLU A 6 13.85 -12.92 -22.76
N LYS A 7 15.05 -12.38 -22.61
CA LYS A 7 15.83 -12.50 -21.38
C LYS A 7 15.02 -11.92 -20.19
N SER A 8 15.01 -12.66 -19.10
CA SER A 8 14.39 -12.17 -17.84
C SER A 8 15.24 -11.07 -17.23
N LEU A 9 14.80 -9.82 -17.40
CA LEU A 9 15.49 -8.60 -16.95
C LEU A 9 14.74 -7.83 -15.87
N ILE A 10 13.65 -8.38 -15.37
CA ILE A 10 12.89 -7.79 -14.26
C ILE A 10 13.18 -8.56 -12.98
N MET A 11 13.59 -7.84 -11.94
CA MET A 11 13.81 -8.39 -10.60
C MET A 11 12.83 -7.79 -9.61
N HIS A 12 12.17 -8.63 -8.83
CA HIS A 12 11.28 -8.25 -7.73
C HIS A 12 11.94 -8.61 -6.40
N VAL A 13 12.05 -7.64 -5.49
CA VAL A 13 12.61 -7.81 -4.15
C VAL A 13 11.51 -7.54 -3.13
N ASP A 14 11.29 -8.47 -2.19
CA ASP A 14 10.21 -8.43 -1.19
C ASP A 14 10.77 -8.78 0.20
N LEU A 15 10.70 -7.85 1.15
CA LEU A 15 11.15 -8.09 2.52
C LEU A 15 10.29 -9.14 3.23
N ASN A 16 10.92 -10.08 3.87
CA ASN A 16 10.24 -11.17 4.56
C ASN A 16 9.57 -10.71 5.86
N SER A 17 8.24 -10.78 5.92
CA SER A 17 7.44 -10.35 7.10
C SER A 17 7.88 -8.99 7.63
N ALA A 18 8.06 -8.01 6.75
CA ALA A 18 8.82 -6.78 6.94
C ALA A 18 8.73 -6.18 8.35
N PHE A 19 7.54 -5.79 8.80
CA PHE A 19 7.41 -5.11 10.10
C PHE A 19 7.79 -5.99 11.28
N ALA A 20 7.41 -7.27 11.27
CA ALA A 20 7.78 -8.18 12.34
C ALA A 20 9.30 -8.42 12.38
N THR A 21 9.92 -8.59 11.22
CA THR A 21 11.38 -8.76 11.10
C THR A 21 12.14 -7.49 11.51
N ILE A 22 11.62 -6.29 11.16
CA ILE A 22 12.20 -5.02 11.60
C ILE A 22 12.12 -4.89 13.13
N GLU A 23 11.01 -5.31 13.75
CA GLU A 23 10.90 -5.32 15.22
C GLU A 23 11.86 -6.33 15.87
N GLN A 24 12.04 -7.53 15.29
CA GLN A 24 13.04 -8.50 15.74
C GLN A 24 14.47 -7.99 15.50
N GLN A 25 14.73 -7.23 14.44
CA GLN A 25 16.03 -6.58 14.19
C GLN A 25 16.33 -5.51 15.25
N SER A 26 15.36 -4.65 15.55
CA SER A 26 15.55 -3.55 16.50
C SER A 26 15.57 -3.99 17.96
N ARG A 27 15.03 -5.18 18.28
CA ARG A 27 14.93 -5.75 19.62
C ARG A 27 15.39 -7.21 19.60
N PRO A 28 16.70 -7.47 19.80
CA PRO A 28 17.28 -8.82 19.71
C PRO A 28 16.57 -9.89 20.56
N MET A 29 15.99 -9.50 21.69
CA MET A 29 15.21 -10.42 22.56
C MET A 29 13.92 -10.96 21.91
N LEU A 30 13.48 -10.38 20.80
CA LEU A 30 12.32 -10.86 20.03
C LEU A 30 12.70 -11.86 18.94
N ARG A 31 13.99 -12.03 18.64
CA ARG A 31 14.46 -12.99 17.63
C ARG A 31 14.14 -14.41 18.04
N GLY A 32 13.65 -15.22 17.11
CA GLY A 32 13.21 -16.58 17.35
C GLY A 32 11.88 -16.70 18.12
N ARG A 33 11.24 -15.59 18.48
CA ARG A 33 9.94 -15.60 19.17
C ARG A 33 8.80 -15.32 18.20
N SER A 34 7.63 -15.86 18.51
CA SER A 34 6.39 -15.50 17.80
C SER A 34 6.03 -14.06 18.11
N VAL A 35 6.09 -13.19 17.08
CA VAL A 35 5.79 -11.75 17.16
C VAL A 35 4.64 -11.40 16.22
N ALA A 36 3.69 -10.63 16.72
CA ALA A 36 2.63 -10.02 15.94
C ALA A 36 2.70 -8.49 16.05
N VAL A 37 2.81 -7.81 14.92
CA VAL A 37 2.71 -6.35 14.86
C VAL A 37 1.24 -5.96 14.77
N ILE A 38 0.84 -5.05 15.65
CA ILE A 38 -0.53 -4.54 15.77
C ILE A 38 -0.53 -3.01 15.70
N ASN A 39 -1.65 -2.41 15.31
CA ASN A 39 -1.76 -0.95 15.26
C ASN A 39 -2.13 -0.30 16.60
N ARG A 40 -2.78 -1.03 17.50
CA ARG A 40 -3.23 -0.59 18.83
C ARG A 40 -3.39 -1.79 19.74
N ARG A 41 -3.16 -1.60 21.04
CA ARG A 41 -3.44 -2.61 22.06
C ARG A 41 -4.91 -2.59 22.47
N THR A 42 -5.74 -3.25 21.67
CA THR A 42 -7.17 -3.45 21.98
C THR A 42 -7.50 -4.94 21.79
N GLU A 43 -8.53 -5.43 22.48
CA GLU A 43 -8.97 -6.84 22.37
C GLU A 43 -9.31 -7.26 20.94
N ASN A 44 -9.88 -6.35 20.16
CA ASN A 44 -10.30 -6.59 18.79
C ASN A 44 -9.27 -6.17 17.74
N THR A 45 -8.01 -5.90 18.13
CA THR A 45 -6.98 -5.50 17.18
C THR A 45 -6.68 -6.62 16.20
N SER A 46 -6.48 -6.26 14.93
CA SER A 46 -6.04 -7.19 13.90
C SER A 46 -4.53 -7.16 13.74
N ILE A 47 -3.96 -8.32 13.44
CA ILE A 47 -2.53 -8.47 13.14
C ILE A 47 -2.23 -7.84 11.79
N VAL A 48 -1.28 -6.91 11.81
CA VAL A 48 -0.77 -6.22 10.62
C VAL A 48 0.29 -7.06 9.91
N THR A 49 1.22 -7.63 10.69
CA THR A 49 2.27 -8.55 10.20
C THR A 49 2.63 -9.51 11.32
N ALA A 50 2.96 -10.75 10.97
CA ALA A 50 3.41 -11.78 11.90
C ALA A 50 4.80 -12.29 11.51
N SER A 51 5.64 -12.59 12.50
CA SER A 51 6.94 -13.22 12.27
C SER A 51 6.79 -14.63 11.70
N TYR A 52 7.86 -15.20 11.16
CA TYR A 52 7.79 -16.55 10.59
C TYR A 52 7.52 -17.62 11.65
N GLU A 53 8.00 -17.42 12.85
CA GLU A 53 7.68 -18.27 14.00
C GLU A 53 6.17 -18.27 14.30
N ALA A 54 5.55 -17.10 14.30
CA ALA A 54 4.10 -16.97 14.49
C ALA A 54 3.32 -17.57 13.31
N LYS A 55 3.79 -17.35 12.06
CA LYS A 55 3.18 -17.96 10.86
C LYS A 55 3.28 -19.49 10.90
N GLY A 56 4.39 -20.05 11.36
CA GLY A 56 4.57 -21.49 11.56
C GLY A 56 3.56 -22.09 12.54
N ALA A 57 3.11 -21.32 13.53
CA ALA A 57 2.03 -21.68 14.45
C ALA A 57 0.62 -21.43 13.88
N GLY A 58 0.48 -21.00 12.63
CA GLY A 58 -0.81 -20.78 11.97
C GLY A 58 -1.36 -19.35 12.05
N VAL A 59 -0.62 -18.40 12.61
CA VAL A 59 -1.04 -16.99 12.70
C VAL A 59 -1.04 -16.34 11.31
N LYS A 60 -2.13 -15.64 10.95
CA LYS A 60 -2.31 -14.99 9.65
C LYS A 60 -2.49 -13.48 9.81
N VAL A 61 -2.04 -12.73 8.81
CA VAL A 61 -2.32 -11.30 8.69
C VAL A 61 -3.84 -11.07 8.61
N GLY A 62 -4.33 -10.06 9.31
CA GLY A 62 -5.76 -9.74 9.41
C GLY A 62 -6.52 -10.53 10.49
N MET A 63 -5.94 -11.59 11.06
CA MET A 63 -6.50 -12.33 12.18
C MET A 63 -6.59 -11.44 13.42
N LYS A 64 -7.60 -11.64 14.28
CA LYS A 64 -7.66 -10.97 15.58
C LYS A 64 -6.54 -11.43 16.48
N PHE A 65 -5.96 -10.51 17.26
CA PHE A 65 -4.86 -10.86 18.16
C PHE A 65 -5.28 -11.93 19.20
N THR A 66 -6.50 -11.85 19.73
CA THR A 66 -7.05 -12.85 20.67
C THR A 66 -7.18 -14.25 20.08
N GLU A 67 -7.49 -14.37 18.80
CA GLU A 67 -7.54 -15.63 18.07
C GLU A 67 -6.12 -16.16 17.83
N ALA A 68 -5.21 -15.30 17.39
CA ALA A 68 -3.82 -15.66 17.15
C ALA A 68 -3.07 -16.11 18.40
N SER A 69 -3.35 -15.50 19.56
CA SER A 69 -2.75 -15.89 20.85
C SER A 69 -3.15 -17.29 21.30
N ARG A 70 -4.30 -17.80 20.85
CA ARG A 70 -4.71 -19.20 21.09
C ARG A 70 -3.92 -20.17 20.21
N LEU A 71 -3.57 -19.77 18.98
CA LEU A 71 -2.77 -20.60 18.06
C LEU A 71 -1.28 -20.61 18.42
N ALA A 72 -0.77 -19.48 18.90
CA ALA A 72 0.62 -19.31 19.29
C ALA A 72 0.72 -18.86 20.75
N PRO A 73 0.69 -19.78 21.74
CA PRO A 73 0.91 -19.45 23.14
C PRO A 73 2.25 -18.73 23.30
N GLY A 74 2.25 -17.56 23.98
CA GLY A 74 3.45 -16.73 24.11
C GLY A 74 3.69 -15.75 22.94
N LEU A 75 2.70 -15.55 22.05
CA LEU A 75 2.72 -14.55 20.99
C LEU A 75 2.91 -13.14 21.58
N VAL A 76 3.98 -12.45 21.15
CA VAL A 76 4.31 -11.10 21.60
C VAL A 76 3.64 -10.07 20.71
N ALA A 77 2.76 -9.24 21.28
CA ALA A 77 2.19 -8.10 20.59
C ALA A 77 3.17 -6.91 20.61
N VAL A 78 3.49 -6.36 19.45
CA VAL A 78 4.29 -5.15 19.27
C VAL A 78 3.47 -4.12 18.53
N GLU A 79 3.37 -2.91 19.06
CA GLU A 79 2.73 -1.82 18.32
C GLU A 79 3.61 -1.36 17.16
N SER A 80 2.96 -1.05 16.03
CA SER A 80 3.64 -0.60 14.82
C SER A 80 4.41 0.71 15.04
N ASP A 81 5.65 0.77 14.54
CA ASP A 81 6.49 1.97 14.56
C ASP A 81 6.77 2.45 13.12
N PRO A 82 5.95 3.37 12.60
CA PRO A 82 6.10 3.85 11.22
C PRO A 82 7.46 4.52 10.92
N ALA A 83 8.12 5.10 11.92
CA ALA A 83 9.42 5.75 11.73
C ALA A 83 10.51 4.73 11.38
N LYS A 84 10.57 3.61 12.12
CA LYS A 84 11.49 2.50 11.82
C LYS A 84 11.25 1.92 10.43
N TYR A 85 9.98 1.69 10.08
CA TYR A 85 9.62 1.09 8.80
C TYR A 85 10.00 1.98 7.62
N ARG A 86 9.79 3.32 7.75
CA ARG A 86 10.27 4.29 6.76
C ARG A 86 11.79 4.34 6.65
N TYR A 87 12.51 4.19 7.76
CA TYR A 87 13.97 4.12 7.73
C TYR A 87 14.44 2.92 6.89
N VAL A 88 13.90 1.73 7.15
CA VAL A 88 14.25 0.51 6.41
C VAL A 88 13.85 0.63 4.94
N TYR A 89 12.68 1.19 4.64
CA TYR A 89 12.24 1.49 3.27
C TYR A 89 13.26 2.35 2.51
N ARG A 90 13.74 3.45 3.13
CA ARG A 90 14.75 4.32 2.50
C ARG A 90 16.06 3.59 2.24
N LYS A 91 16.47 2.74 3.15
CA LYS A 91 17.66 1.89 2.98
C LYS A 91 17.48 0.89 1.85
N LEU A 92 16.36 0.18 1.82
CA LEU A 92 16.03 -0.74 0.73
C LEU A 92 16.03 0.01 -0.62
N MET A 93 15.32 1.13 -0.71
CA MET A 93 15.28 1.95 -1.93
C MET A 93 16.68 2.40 -2.38
N SER A 94 17.54 2.81 -1.44
CA SER A 94 18.92 3.19 -1.74
C SER A 94 19.75 2.01 -2.29
N ILE A 95 19.60 0.82 -1.68
CA ILE A 95 20.24 -0.40 -2.17
C ILE A 95 19.80 -0.71 -3.60
N LEU A 96 18.48 -0.72 -3.85
CA LEU A 96 17.94 -1.09 -5.18
C LEU A 96 18.36 -0.08 -6.26
N ASN A 97 18.32 1.22 -5.95
CA ASN A 97 18.70 2.28 -6.90
C ASN A 97 20.19 2.26 -7.30
N SER A 98 21.05 1.57 -6.55
CA SER A 98 22.47 1.43 -6.92
C SER A 98 22.71 0.43 -8.09
N TYR A 99 21.70 -0.38 -8.44
CA TYR A 99 21.81 -1.38 -9.52
C TYR A 99 21.16 -0.94 -10.83
N SER A 100 20.19 -0.05 -10.80
CA SER A 100 19.50 0.45 -11.98
C SER A 100 18.85 1.80 -11.69
N PRO A 101 18.80 2.73 -12.66
CA PRO A 101 17.97 3.95 -12.55
C PRO A 101 16.46 3.64 -12.63
N ASN A 102 16.10 2.46 -13.11
CA ASN A 102 14.72 2.06 -13.36
C ASN A 102 14.16 1.23 -12.18
N VAL A 103 14.15 1.81 -10.98
CA VAL A 103 13.59 1.19 -9.79
C VAL A 103 12.20 1.76 -9.48
N VAL A 104 11.24 0.88 -9.20
CA VAL A 104 9.89 1.25 -8.78
C VAL A 104 9.55 0.55 -7.47
N MET A 105 9.46 1.33 -6.39
CA MET A 105 8.94 0.80 -5.12
C MET A 105 7.43 0.62 -5.23
N LYS A 106 6.94 -0.59 -4.99
CA LYS A 106 5.51 -0.95 -5.06
C LYS A 106 4.81 -0.79 -3.72
N SER A 107 5.55 -1.01 -2.63
CA SER A 107 5.09 -0.82 -1.25
C SER A 107 6.27 -0.40 -0.36
N ILE A 108 6.05 -0.33 0.94
CA ILE A 108 7.09 0.00 1.93
C ILE A 108 8.14 -1.13 2.06
N ASP A 109 7.83 -2.33 1.60
CA ASP A 109 8.61 -3.55 1.77
C ASP A 109 8.94 -4.28 0.47
N GLU A 110 8.49 -3.76 -0.69
CA GLU A 110 8.78 -4.39 -1.99
C GLU A 110 9.15 -3.36 -3.07
N GLY A 111 10.09 -3.76 -3.92
CA GLY A 111 10.54 -2.97 -5.06
C GLY A 111 10.81 -3.84 -6.29
N ILE A 112 10.73 -3.20 -7.45
CA ILE A 112 11.06 -3.79 -8.74
C ILE A 112 12.25 -3.06 -9.31
N ILE A 113 13.23 -3.81 -9.81
CA ILE A 113 14.35 -3.31 -10.58
C ILE A 113 14.15 -3.76 -12.02
N ASP A 114 14.17 -2.81 -12.94
CA ASP A 114 14.14 -3.07 -14.37
C ASP A 114 15.55 -2.87 -14.95
N PHE A 115 16.11 -3.93 -15.50
CA PHE A 115 17.45 -3.95 -16.06
C PHE A 115 17.48 -3.75 -17.58
N HIS A 116 16.37 -3.46 -18.24
CA HIS A 116 16.37 -3.13 -19.66
C HIS A 116 17.19 -1.86 -19.93
N GLY A 117 18.13 -1.98 -20.86
CA GLY A 117 19.04 -0.89 -21.21
C GLY A 117 20.14 -0.58 -20.19
N VAL A 118 20.25 -1.37 -19.13
CA VAL A 118 21.33 -1.24 -18.13
C VAL A 118 22.47 -2.19 -18.47
N PRO A 119 23.72 -1.72 -18.54
CA PRO A 119 24.90 -2.59 -18.68
C PRO A 119 25.04 -3.49 -17.45
N ILE A 120 25.05 -4.79 -17.61
CA ILE A 120 25.17 -5.77 -16.53
C ILE A 120 26.41 -6.62 -16.80
N ASN A 121 27.38 -6.58 -15.86
CA ASN A 121 28.65 -7.32 -15.97
C ASN A 121 28.63 -8.67 -15.22
N CYS A 122 27.53 -9.00 -14.53
CA CYS A 122 27.35 -10.22 -13.76
C CYS A 122 25.95 -10.80 -13.96
N SER A 123 25.66 -11.98 -13.44
CA SER A 123 24.33 -12.55 -13.54
C SER A 123 23.33 -11.83 -12.61
N LEU A 124 22.03 -11.81 -12.98
CA LEU A 124 21.00 -11.28 -12.08
C LEU A 124 20.86 -12.10 -10.78
N ILE A 125 21.29 -13.37 -10.81
CA ILE A 125 21.35 -14.23 -9.63
C ILE A 125 22.37 -13.66 -8.64
N ASP A 126 23.57 -13.31 -9.13
CA ASP A 126 24.63 -12.73 -8.28
C ASP A 126 24.22 -11.40 -7.70
N ILE A 127 23.57 -10.53 -8.51
CA ILE A 127 22.97 -9.28 -8.03
C ILE A 127 21.93 -9.55 -6.93
N GLY A 128 21.08 -10.55 -7.12
CA GLY A 128 20.08 -10.94 -6.11
C GLY A 128 20.71 -11.36 -4.79
N TYR A 129 21.78 -12.17 -4.82
CA TYR A 129 22.52 -12.56 -3.61
C TYR A 129 23.26 -11.38 -2.98
N GLU A 130 23.81 -10.48 -3.80
CA GLU A 130 24.44 -9.25 -3.31
C GLU A 130 23.44 -8.34 -2.61
N ILE A 131 22.24 -8.11 -3.17
CA ILE A 131 21.16 -7.36 -2.52
C ILE A 131 20.81 -7.97 -1.16
N LYS A 132 20.66 -9.30 -1.08
CA LYS A 132 20.40 -10.02 0.18
C LYS A 132 21.53 -9.82 1.19
N LYS A 133 22.78 -9.85 0.76
CA LYS A 133 23.94 -9.59 1.61
C LYS A 133 23.94 -8.14 2.10
N ARG A 134 23.81 -7.17 1.20
CA ARG A 134 23.78 -5.75 1.55
C ARG A 134 22.65 -5.41 2.52
N LEU A 135 21.47 -6.01 2.33
CA LEU A 135 20.35 -5.84 3.26
C LEU A 135 20.74 -6.28 4.68
N ARG A 136 21.46 -7.40 4.83
CA ARG A 136 21.97 -7.84 6.14
C ARG A 136 23.05 -6.96 6.71
N ASP A 137 23.95 -6.47 5.88
CA ASP A 137 25.12 -5.68 6.30
C ASP A 137 24.71 -4.22 6.61
N GLU A 138 23.88 -3.60 5.78
CA GLU A 138 23.54 -2.17 5.87
C GLU A 138 22.29 -1.88 6.71
N VAL A 139 21.37 -2.86 6.88
CA VAL A 139 20.14 -2.70 7.68
C VAL A 139 20.18 -3.53 8.95
N GLY A 140 20.61 -4.79 8.83
CA GLY A 140 20.84 -5.63 10.01
C GLY A 140 20.68 -7.13 9.76
N CYS A 141 21.40 -7.90 10.57
CA CYS A 141 21.59 -9.35 10.40
C CYS A 141 20.32 -10.20 10.43
N ALA A 142 19.21 -9.70 11.01
CA ALA A 142 17.92 -10.40 11.01
C ALA A 142 17.11 -10.15 9.72
N MET A 143 17.48 -9.14 8.92
CA MET A 143 16.75 -8.81 7.71
C MET A 143 16.89 -9.88 6.64
N ARG A 144 15.79 -10.23 6.00
CA ARG A 144 15.71 -11.19 4.90
C ARG A 144 14.79 -10.64 3.81
N CYS A 145 15.07 -11.01 2.57
CA CYS A 145 14.17 -10.74 1.45
C CYS A 145 14.09 -11.93 0.49
N ASN A 146 12.97 -12.03 -0.19
CA ASN A 146 12.85 -12.88 -1.36
C ASN A 146 13.19 -12.08 -2.61
N VAL A 147 13.86 -12.73 -3.54
CA VAL A 147 14.19 -12.19 -4.84
C VAL A 147 13.56 -13.07 -5.92
N GLY A 148 12.82 -12.48 -6.83
CA GLY A 148 12.27 -13.17 -7.97
C GLY A 148 12.68 -12.49 -9.26
N ILE A 149 13.07 -13.28 -10.26
CA ILE A 149 13.52 -12.80 -11.57
C ILE A 149 12.57 -13.34 -12.63
N GLY A 150 12.18 -12.50 -13.59
CA GLY A 150 11.28 -12.89 -14.66
C GLY A 150 11.31 -11.95 -15.85
N PRO A 151 10.66 -12.33 -16.97
CA PRO A 151 10.58 -11.51 -18.17
C PRO A 151 9.61 -10.33 -18.03
N ASN A 152 8.72 -10.37 -17.05
CA ASN A 152 7.79 -9.28 -16.71
C ASN A 152 7.63 -9.15 -15.19
N ARG A 153 7.02 -8.04 -14.75
CA ARG A 153 6.80 -7.73 -13.32
C ARG A 153 5.96 -8.79 -12.59
N PHE A 154 4.98 -9.37 -13.28
CA PHE A 154 4.10 -10.39 -12.70
C PHE A 154 4.85 -11.69 -12.41
N LEU A 155 5.63 -12.21 -13.37
CA LEU A 155 6.40 -13.45 -13.19
C LEU A 155 7.55 -13.27 -12.20
N ALA A 156 8.22 -12.10 -12.20
CA ALA A 156 9.22 -11.77 -11.19
C ALA A 156 8.61 -11.78 -9.77
N LYS A 157 7.41 -11.20 -9.58
CA LYS A 157 6.72 -11.25 -8.29
C LYS A 157 6.26 -12.67 -7.92
N THR A 158 5.82 -13.45 -8.89
CA THR A 158 5.45 -14.85 -8.68
C THR A 158 6.66 -15.66 -8.25
N ALA A 159 7.82 -15.49 -8.93
CA ALA A 159 9.08 -16.12 -8.56
C ALA A 159 9.49 -15.79 -7.12
N ALA A 160 9.43 -14.52 -6.71
CA ALA A 160 9.70 -14.10 -5.32
C ALA A 160 8.77 -14.74 -4.29
N GLY A 161 7.68 -15.35 -4.71
CA GLY A 161 6.72 -16.06 -3.86
C GLY A 161 7.01 -17.54 -3.64
N LEU A 162 7.82 -18.19 -4.50
CA LEU A 162 7.94 -19.65 -4.56
C LEU A 162 8.58 -20.27 -3.30
N HIS A 163 9.71 -19.74 -2.87
CA HIS A 163 10.46 -20.29 -1.71
C HIS A 163 10.63 -19.20 -0.63
N LYS A 164 9.54 -18.85 0.05
CA LYS A 164 9.58 -17.96 1.23
C LYS A 164 9.83 -18.76 2.50
N PRO A 165 10.68 -18.29 3.43
CA PRO A 165 11.47 -17.05 3.40
C PRO A 165 12.85 -17.20 2.74
N ASP A 166 13.44 -16.05 2.43
CA ASP A 166 14.84 -15.88 1.99
C ASP A 166 15.20 -16.64 0.69
N GLY A 167 14.21 -16.89 -0.20
CA GLY A 167 14.41 -17.53 -1.50
C GLY A 167 14.97 -16.59 -2.56
N LEU A 168 15.47 -17.20 -3.64
CA LEU A 168 15.82 -16.55 -4.90
C LEU A 168 15.41 -17.49 -6.04
N ASP A 169 14.48 -17.06 -6.87
CA ASP A 169 13.88 -17.89 -7.91
C ASP A 169 13.79 -17.14 -9.23
N ILE A 170 13.79 -17.91 -10.33
CA ILE A 170 13.63 -17.40 -11.69
C ILE A 170 12.47 -18.11 -12.36
N ILE A 171 11.61 -17.35 -13.02
CA ILE A 171 10.60 -17.87 -13.94
C ILE A 171 10.89 -17.32 -15.34
N ASP A 172 11.08 -18.20 -16.30
CA ASP A 172 11.27 -17.90 -17.70
C ASP A 172 10.44 -18.84 -18.60
N ALA A 173 10.56 -18.71 -19.91
CA ALA A 173 9.81 -19.52 -20.86
C ALA A 173 10.08 -21.03 -20.72
N SER A 174 11.26 -21.45 -20.25
CA SER A 174 11.67 -22.85 -20.12
C SER A 174 10.98 -23.56 -18.97
N ASN A 175 10.79 -22.86 -17.83
CA ASN A 175 10.25 -23.45 -16.60
C ASN A 175 8.82 -23.00 -16.25
N LEU A 176 8.25 -22.03 -16.99
CA LEU A 176 6.93 -21.43 -16.71
C LEU A 176 5.83 -22.48 -16.46
N ARG A 177 5.71 -23.47 -17.33
CA ARG A 177 4.65 -24.48 -17.19
C ARG A 177 4.87 -25.40 -16.00
N SER A 178 6.11 -25.78 -15.71
CA SER A 178 6.42 -26.59 -14.52
C SER A 178 6.10 -25.85 -13.24
N VAL A 179 6.44 -24.58 -13.14
CA VAL A 179 6.10 -23.73 -12.01
C VAL A 179 4.58 -23.60 -11.85
N TYR A 180 3.84 -23.32 -12.91
CA TYR A 180 2.38 -23.19 -12.81
C TYR A 180 1.66 -24.49 -12.41
N ARG A 181 2.25 -25.67 -12.63
CA ARG A 181 1.69 -26.93 -12.12
C ARG A 181 1.77 -27.08 -10.62
N THR A 182 2.72 -26.41 -9.95
CA THR A 182 2.87 -26.49 -8.50
C THR A 182 2.02 -25.46 -7.73
N LEU A 183 1.50 -24.44 -8.43
CA LEU A 183 0.77 -23.32 -7.83
C LEU A 183 -0.74 -23.52 -7.83
N LYS A 184 -1.42 -22.87 -6.89
CA LYS A 184 -2.87 -22.64 -6.90
C LYS A 184 -3.18 -21.32 -7.58
N LEU A 185 -4.42 -21.13 -8.03
CA LEU A 185 -4.85 -19.84 -8.62
C LEU A 185 -4.60 -18.66 -7.66
N THR A 186 -4.84 -18.85 -6.38
CA THR A 186 -4.66 -17.79 -5.35
C THR A 186 -3.20 -17.47 -5.04
N ASP A 187 -2.24 -18.27 -5.48
CA ASP A 187 -0.81 -17.96 -5.36
C ASP A 187 -0.37 -16.94 -6.42
N LEU A 188 -1.17 -16.78 -7.48
CA LEU A 188 -0.94 -15.77 -8.52
C LEU A 188 -1.34 -14.38 -8.01
N THR A 189 -0.41 -13.45 -8.02
CA THR A 189 -0.67 -12.07 -7.60
C THR A 189 -1.82 -11.45 -8.40
N GLY A 190 -2.83 -10.94 -7.69
CA GLY A 190 -4.05 -10.38 -8.27
C GLY A 190 -5.23 -11.36 -8.34
N ILE A 191 -5.02 -12.63 -8.02
CA ILE A 191 -6.08 -13.63 -7.92
C ILE A 191 -6.37 -13.92 -6.44
N ALA A 192 -7.39 -13.27 -5.91
CA ALA A 192 -7.94 -13.58 -4.58
C ALA A 192 -9.23 -14.41 -4.72
N SER A 193 -9.84 -14.79 -3.60
CA SER A 193 -11.02 -15.68 -3.55
C SER A 193 -12.19 -15.28 -4.46
N HIS A 194 -12.42 -13.97 -4.67
CA HIS A 194 -13.44 -13.49 -5.60
C HIS A 194 -13.10 -13.78 -7.06
N MET A 195 -11.83 -13.57 -7.44
CA MET A 195 -11.38 -13.85 -8.80
C MET A 195 -11.27 -15.36 -9.05
N GLU A 196 -10.79 -16.12 -8.07
CA GLU A 196 -10.77 -17.58 -8.12
C GLU A 196 -12.18 -18.14 -8.36
N ARG A 197 -13.21 -17.70 -7.61
CA ARG A 197 -14.60 -18.12 -7.85
C ARG A 197 -15.09 -17.77 -9.26
N ARG A 198 -14.68 -16.60 -9.78
CA ARG A 198 -15.03 -16.18 -11.14
C ARG A 198 -14.39 -17.06 -12.21
N LEU A 199 -13.13 -17.46 -12.03
CA LEU A 199 -12.42 -18.41 -12.89
C LEU A 199 -13.05 -19.81 -12.81
N ASN A 200 -13.34 -20.29 -11.61
CA ASN A 200 -13.95 -21.59 -11.38
C ASN A 200 -15.35 -21.69 -12.03
N ALA A 201 -16.11 -20.60 -12.08
CA ALA A 201 -17.43 -20.55 -12.73
C ALA A 201 -17.36 -20.81 -14.25
N VAL A 202 -16.19 -20.74 -14.86
CA VAL A 202 -15.95 -21.05 -16.29
C VAL A 202 -14.96 -22.23 -16.44
N ASN A 203 -14.91 -23.12 -15.46
CA ASN A 203 -14.11 -24.34 -15.41
C ASN A 203 -12.57 -24.10 -15.49
N ILE A 204 -12.08 -22.99 -14.96
CA ILE A 204 -10.66 -22.72 -14.80
C ILE A 204 -10.32 -22.85 -13.30
N PHE A 205 -9.70 -23.98 -12.90
CA PHE A 205 -9.39 -24.33 -11.52
C PHE A 205 -7.89 -24.26 -11.19
N THR A 206 -7.04 -24.24 -12.21
CA THR A 206 -5.57 -24.25 -12.02
C THR A 206 -4.88 -23.17 -12.84
N PRO A 207 -3.66 -22.73 -12.47
CA PRO A 207 -2.88 -21.79 -13.26
C PRO A 207 -2.57 -22.30 -14.67
N ILE A 208 -2.41 -23.62 -14.87
CA ILE A 208 -2.22 -24.20 -16.20
C ILE A 208 -3.47 -24.04 -17.07
N GLN A 209 -4.66 -24.33 -16.53
CA GLN A 209 -5.90 -24.10 -17.27
C GLN A 209 -6.11 -22.61 -17.59
N PHE A 210 -5.71 -21.73 -16.66
CA PHE A 210 -5.75 -20.29 -16.89
C PHE A 210 -4.78 -19.87 -17.99
N LEU A 211 -3.55 -20.39 -17.97
CA LEU A 211 -2.55 -20.17 -19.03
C LEU A 211 -3.04 -20.67 -20.39
N ASP A 212 -3.66 -21.86 -20.45
CA ASP A 212 -4.09 -22.49 -21.70
C ASP A 212 -5.37 -21.88 -22.27
N THR A 213 -6.10 -21.08 -21.48
CA THR A 213 -7.30 -20.38 -21.94
C THR A 213 -6.95 -19.28 -22.94
N GLY A 214 -7.70 -19.21 -24.04
CA GLY A 214 -7.46 -18.23 -25.12
C GLY A 214 -7.82 -16.79 -24.72
N ALA A 215 -7.15 -15.82 -25.36
CA ALA A 215 -7.33 -14.39 -25.09
C ALA A 215 -8.78 -13.92 -25.21
N VAL A 216 -9.50 -14.39 -26.26
CA VAL A 216 -10.91 -14.01 -26.50
C VAL A 216 -11.81 -14.51 -25.38
N ALA A 217 -11.61 -15.75 -24.90
CA ALA A 217 -12.39 -16.32 -23.81
C ALA A 217 -12.12 -15.55 -22.51
N LEU A 218 -10.87 -15.27 -22.19
CA LEU A 218 -10.54 -14.44 -21.01
C LEU A 218 -11.15 -13.05 -21.10
N GLN A 219 -11.06 -12.38 -22.25
CA GLN A 219 -11.55 -11.02 -22.40
C GLN A 219 -13.09 -10.95 -22.40
N LYS A 220 -13.77 -11.80 -23.16
CA LYS A 220 -15.23 -11.69 -23.37
C LYS A 220 -16.05 -12.45 -22.34
N VAL A 221 -15.57 -13.59 -21.85
CA VAL A 221 -16.33 -14.47 -20.95
C VAL A 221 -15.92 -14.24 -19.49
N VAL A 222 -14.61 -14.35 -19.18
CA VAL A 222 -14.13 -14.31 -17.80
C VAL A 222 -14.11 -12.90 -17.24
N PHE A 223 -13.38 -11.99 -17.86
CA PHE A 223 -13.16 -10.64 -17.31
C PHE A 223 -14.16 -9.60 -17.85
N LYS A 224 -14.76 -9.84 -19.00
CA LYS A 224 -15.67 -8.94 -19.72
C LYS A 224 -15.06 -7.54 -19.92
N SER A 225 -13.75 -7.48 -20.11
CA SER A 225 -12.95 -6.25 -20.24
C SER A 225 -11.59 -6.54 -20.85
N ILE A 226 -10.86 -5.48 -21.22
CA ILE A 226 -9.47 -5.55 -21.71
C ILE A 226 -8.52 -6.25 -20.70
N VAL A 227 -8.87 -6.26 -19.42
CA VAL A 227 -8.11 -6.94 -18.37
C VAL A 227 -7.91 -8.43 -18.68
N GLY A 228 -8.89 -9.07 -19.35
CA GLY A 228 -8.75 -10.46 -19.78
C GLY A 228 -7.63 -10.67 -20.80
N HIS A 229 -7.47 -9.74 -21.74
CA HIS A 229 -6.34 -9.76 -22.68
C HIS A 229 -5.01 -9.50 -21.97
N GLN A 230 -4.98 -8.55 -21.06
CA GLN A 230 -3.78 -8.29 -20.23
C GLN A 230 -3.39 -9.52 -19.39
N TRP A 231 -4.34 -10.28 -18.85
CA TRP A 231 -4.05 -11.53 -18.16
C TRP A 231 -3.47 -12.59 -19.12
N TYR A 232 -3.98 -12.68 -20.34
CA TYR A 232 -3.46 -13.58 -21.35
C TYR A 232 -1.96 -13.31 -21.66
N GLU A 233 -1.60 -12.04 -21.79
CA GLU A 233 -0.23 -11.61 -22.05
C GLU A 233 0.66 -11.78 -20.81
N ARG A 234 0.18 -11.31 -19.65
CA ARG A 234 0.88 -11.37 -18.36
C ARG A 234 1.31 -12.79 -17.99
N LEU A 235 0.41 -13.76 -18.12
CA LEU A 235 0.68 -15.16 -17.82
C LEU A 235 1.76 -15.77 -18.74
N ARG A 236 1.97 -15.21 -19.92
CA ARG A 236 2.94 -15.69 -20.92
C ARG A 236 4.27 -14.93 -20.90
N GLY A 237 4.45 -14.04 -19.93
CA GLY A 237 5.70 -13.31 -19.75
C GLY A 237 5.78 -11.97 -20.48
N TYR A 238 4.71 -11.53 -21.18
CA TYR A 238 4.68 -10.20 -21.79
C TYR A 238 4.41 -9.13 -20.73
N GLU A 239 5.10 -7.98 -20.85
CA GLU A 239 4.94 -6.89 -19.88
C GLU A 239 3.67 -6.06 -20.21
N VAL A 240 2.80 -5.93 -19.22
CA VAL A 240 1.56 -5.15 -19.29
C VAL A 240 1.35 -4.26 -18.07
N ASP A 241 2.22 -4.37 -17.07
CA ASP A 241 2.09 -3.71 -15.76
C ASP A 241 3.06 -2.51 -15.60
N ASN A 242 3.72 -2.09 -16.67
CA ASN A 242 4.64 -0.95 -16.71
C ASN A 242 3.93 0.42 -16.78
N ARG A 243 2.61 0.43 -16.91
CA ARG A 243 1.84 1.67 -17.02
C ARG A 243 1.76 2.39 -15.67
N THR A 244 2.12 3.65 -15.66
CA THR A 244 1.83 4.55 -14.54
C THR A 244 0.43 5.14 -14.74
N SER A 245 -0.37 5.15 -13.69
CA SER A 245 -1.65 5.87 -13.69
C SER A 245 -1.54 7.10 -12.81
N ASP A 246 -2.11 8.20 -13.28
CA ASP A 246 -2.20 9.41 -12.46
C ASP A 246 -3.05 9.18 -11.21
N THR A 247 -2.70 9.93 -10.15
CA THR A 247 -3.47 9.90 -8.91
C THR A 247 -4.83 10.54 -9.16
N LYS A 248 -5.90 9.77 -9.08
CA LYS A 248 -7.27 10.26 -9.27
C LYS A 248 -7.89 10.82 -8.00
N THR A 249 -7.41 10.40 -6.84
CA THR A 249 -7.93 10.83 -5.54
C THR A 249 -6.83 10.89 -4.50
N VAL A 250 -6.94 11.83 -3.56
CA VAL A 250 -6.14 11.89 -2.34
C VAL A 250 -7.08 11.81 -1.16
N GLY A 251 -6.85 10.87 -0.24
CA GLY A 251 -7.76 10.69 0.88
C GLY A 251 -7.12 10.03 2.09
N ARG A 252 -7.88 10.01 3.18
CA ARG A 252 -7.56 9.33 4.42
C ARG A 252 -8.84 8.82 5.07
N GLN A 253 -8.73 7.66 5.74
CA GLN A 253 -9.82 7.09 6.53
C GLN A 253 -9.33 6.72 7.92
N TYR A 254 -10.26 6.60 8.86
CA TYR A 254 -9.97 6.31 10.24
C TYR A 254 -11.05 5.43 10.86
N VAL A 255 -10.65 4.32 11.45
CA VAL A 255 -11.52 3.49 12.27
C VAL A 255 -11.54 4.06 13.68
N LEU A 256 -12.71 4.44 14.17
CA LEU A 256 -12.87 5.08 15.47
C LEU A 256 -12.39 4.15 16.59
N GLU A 257 -11.73 4.72 17.57
CA GLU A 257 -11.19 4.01 18.73
C GLU A 257 -12.28 3.58 19.72
N ASN A 258 -13.35 4.36 19.80
CA ASN A 258 -14.51 4.12 20.64
C ASN A 258 -15.80 4.20 19.80
N ARG A 259 -16.82 3.46 20.20
CA ARG A 259 -18.14 3.43 19.54
C ARG A 259 -19.14 4.42 20.12
N ASP A 260 -18.82 4.99 21.28
CA ASP A 260 -19.69 5.89 22.06
C ASP A 260 -19.30 7.36 21.91
N LEU A 261 -18.55 7.68 20.83
CA LEU A 261 -18.16 9.04 20.51
C LEU A 261 -19.38 9.87 20.08
N THR A 262 -19.45 11.09 20.59
CA THR A 262 -20.42 12.09 20.16
C THR A 262 -20.15 12.55 18.73
N LEU A 263 -21.17 13.06 18.05
CA LEU A 263 -20.99 13.63 16.70
C LEU A 263 -19.95 14.76 16.69
N PHE A 264 -19.86 15.56 17.75
CA PHE A 264 -18.85 16.60 17.88
C PHE A 264 -17.43 16.03 17.93
N GLU A 265 -17.20 14.98 18.69
CA GLU A 265 -15.90 14.31 18.75
C GLU A 265 -15.52 13.63 17.43
N ILE A 266 -16.51 13.10 16.70
CA ILE A 266 -16.31 12.53 15.37
C ILE A 266 -16.00 13.63 14.35
N ALA A 267 -16.68 14.78 14.44
CA ALA A 267 -16.43 15.95 13.60
C ALA A 267 -14.99 16.49 13.78
N ALA A 268 -14.47 16.53 15.01
CA ALA A 268 -13.08 16.89 15.27
C ALA A 268 -12.09 15.89 14.62
N ARG A 269 -12.41 14.58 14.61
CA ARG A 269 -11.61 13.57 13.91
C ARG A 269 -11.69 13.70 12.39
N LEU A 270 -12.86 14.06 11.86
CA LEU A 270 -13.02 14.37 10.45
C LEU A 270 -12.16 15.57 10.05
N HIS A 271 -12.13 16.63 10.89
CA HIS A 271 -11.26 17.79 10.65
C HIS A 271 -9.78 17.38 10.63
N HIS A 272 -9.31 16.57 11.55
CA HIS A 272 -7.95 16.01 11.51
C HIS A 272 -7.66 15.25 10.21
N LEU A 273 -8.64 14.52 9.67
CA LEU A 273 -8.47 13.88 8.36
C LEU A 273 -8.37 14.92 7.24
N CYS A 274 -9.13 16.02 7.31
CA CYS A 274 -9.07 17.12 6.34
C CYS A 274 -7.68 17.77 6.31
N GLU A 275 -7.10 18.09 7.49
CA GLU A 275 -5.73 18.61 7.60
C GLU A 275 -4.72 17.65 6.93
N SER A 276 -4.85 16.34 7.22
CA SER A 276 -3.97 15.35 6.61
C SER A 276 -4.14 15.23 5.09
N VAL A 277 -5.35 15.40 4.57
CA VAL A 277 -5.63 15.34 3.12
C VAL A 277 -5.12 16.59 2.43
N GLY A 278 -5.33 17.79 2.99
CA GLY A 278 -4.81 19.05 2.48
C GLY A 278 -3.28 19.04 2.38
N HIS A 279 -2.60 18.64 3.47
CA HIS A 279 -1.14 18.47 3.45
C HIS A 279 -0.68 17.50 2.34
N ARG A 280 -1.38 16.37 2.14
CA ARG A 280 -1.05 15.40 1.08
C ARG A 280 -1.30 15.92 -0.33
N LEU A 281 -2.32 16.74 -0.55
CA LEU A 281 -2.55 17.42 -1.83
C LEU A 281 -1.38 18.34 -2.16
N ARG A 282 -1.01 19.22 -1.24
CA ARG A 282 0.09 20.17 -1.40
C ARG A 282 1.44 19.49 -1.58
N ALA A 283 1.73 18.43 -0.81
CA ALA A 283 2.95 17.63 -0.95
C ALA A 283 3.09 16.96 -2.34
N GLN A 284 2.00 16.82 -3.08
CA GLN A 284 1.97 16.29 -4.45
C GLN A 284 1.78 17.37 -5.52
N ASN A 285 1.82 18.65 -5.16
CA ASN A 285 1.50 19.78 -6.03
C ASN A 285 0.15 19.58 -6.75
N LYS A 286 -0.88 19.12 -5.98
CA LYS A 286 -2.22 18.88 -6.51
C LYS A 286 -3.24 19.80 -5.86
N ILE A 287 -4.18 20.24 -6.69
CA ILE A 287 -5.41 20.90 -6.29
C ILE A 287 -6.60 20.02 -6.61
N ALA A 288 -7.71 20.18 -5.92
CA ALA A 288 -8.91 19.37 -6.08
C ALA A 288 -10.13 20.23 -6.34
N ARG A 289 -11.16 19.67 -6.97
CA ARG A 289 -12.47 20.31 -7.15
C ARG A 289 -13.59 19.57 -6.43
N GLY A 290 -13.37 18.34 -5.98
CA GLY A 290 -14.38 17.54 -5.33
C GLY A 290 -13.97 17.05 -3.96
N VAL A 291 -14.93 17.05 -3.01
CA VAL A 291 -14.83 16.43 -1.69
C VAL A 291 -15.85 15.30 -1.59
N TYR A 292 -15.40 14.16 -1.08
CA TYR A 292 -16.20 12.98 -0.84
C TYR A 292 -15.98 12.52 0.61
N VAL A 293 -17.04 12.50 1.40
CA VAL A 293 -17.05 12.00 2.78
C VAL A 293 -17.78 10.65 2.80
N HIS A 294 -17.25 9.71 3.55
CA HIS A 294 -17.90 8.42 3.73
C HIS A 294 -17.84 7.96 5.19
N VAL A 295 -18.82 7.16 5.54
CA VAL A 295 -19.00 6.58 6.87
C VAL A 295 -19.33 5.10 6.72
N ARG A 296 -18.75 4.27 7.57
CA ARG A 296 -19.20 2.91 7.79
C ARG A 296 -19.77 2.81 9.21
N THR A 297 -20.99 2.33 9.33
CA THR A 297 -21.66 2.16 10.61
C THR A 297 -21.26 0.86 11.29
N ILE A 298 -21.61 0.69 12.58
CA ILE A 298 -21.31 -0.52 13.37
C ILE A 298 -21.99 -1.76 12.77
N ASP A 299 -23.17 -1.61 12.19
CA ASP A 299 -23.92 -2.66 11.45
C ASP A 299 -23.42 -2.86 10.00
N ARG A 300 -22.24 -2.29 9.68
CA ARG A 300 -21.52 -2.42 8.40
C ARG A 300 -22.22 -1.80 7.20
N LYS A 301 -23.19 -0.94 7.39
CA LYS A 301 -23.77 -0.15 6.30
C LYS A 301 -22.76 0.92 5.86
N TYR A 302 -22.81 1.23 4.57
CA TYR A 302 -21.95 2.24 3.97
C TYR A 302 -22.80 3.45 3.56
N TRP A 303 -22.39 4.61 4.02
CA TRP A 303 -23.00 5.90 3.66
C TRP A 303 -21.93 6.81 3.06
N HIS A 304 -22.31 7.64 2.13
CA HIS A 304 -21.43 8.65 1.57
C HIS A 304 -22.22 9.85 1.07
N ASN A 305 -21.52 10.98 1.03
CA ASN A 305 -21.99 12.20 0.40
C ASN A 305 -20.81 12.91 -0.27
N CYS A 306 -21.07 13.71 -1.32
CA CYS A 306 -20.01 14.38 -2.07
C CYS A 306 -20.48 15.72 -2.63
N ARG A 307 -19.51 16.61 -2.87
CA ARG A 307 -19.73 17.91 -3.50
C ARG A 307 -18.63 18.23 -4.50
N MET A 308 -19.01 18.75 -5.65
CA MET A 308 -18.13 19.35 -6.63
C MET A 308 -18.17 20.87 -6.46
N CYS A 309 -17.00 21.51 -6.46
CA CYS A 309 -16.84 22.97 -6.37
C CYS A 309 -16.52 23.55 -7.75
N GLN A 310 -16.96 24.76 -8.01
CA GLN A 310 -16.63 25.47 -9.24
C GLN A 310 -15.14 25.85 -9.27
N MET A 311 -14.62 26.36 -8.15
CA MET A 311 -13.22 26.73 -7.99
C MET A 311 -12.42 25.60 -7.38
N PRO A 312 -11.18 25.35 -7.85
CA PRO A 312 -10.28 24.40 -7.24
C PRO A 312 -9.84 24.87 -5.84
N PHE A 313 -9.46 23.94 -4.98
CA PHE A 313 -8.99 24.19 -3.61
C PHE A 313 -7.90 23.20 -3.19
N TYR A 314 -7.14 23.56 -2.17
CA TYR A 314 -6.07 22.74 -1.56
C TYR A 314 -5.91 22.99 -0.06
N SER A 315 -6.62 23.99 0.50
CA SER A 315 -6.48 24.36 1.90
C SER A 315 -7.27 23.43 2.82
N ASP A 316 -6.72 23.20 4.01
CA ASP A 316 -7.34 22.37 5.04
C ASP A 316 -8.69 22.92 5.47
N ASN A 317 -8.78 24.26 5.59
CA ASN A 317 -9.99 24.94 6.03
C ASN A 317 -11.14 24.78 5.02
N THR A 318 -10.87 25.00 3.73
CA THR A 318 -11.86 24.80 2.67
C THR A 318 -12.34 23.35 2.64
N ILE A 319 -11.41 22.38 2.70
CA ILE A 319 -11.73 20.96 2.73
C ILE A 319 -12.61 20.63 3.95
N ASN A 320 -12.25 21.15 5.14
CA ASN A 320 -13.00 20.92 6.37
C ASN A 320 -14.40 21.53 6.31
N THR A 321 -14.54 22.76 5.86
CA THR A 321 -15.84 23.43 5.74
C THR A 321 -16.81 22.62 4.87
N ILE A 322 -16.36 22.16 3.72
CA ILE A 322 -17.16 21.31 2.81
C ILE A 322 -17.47 19.97 3.48
N ALA A 323 -16.45 19.32 4.08
CA ALA A 323 -16.61 18.02 4.71
C ALA A 323 -17.59 18.04 5.87
N GLN A 324 -17.55 19.06 6.72
CA GLN A 324 -18.49 19.21 7.85
C GLN A 324 -19.93 19.39 7.35
N GLN A 325 -20.15 20.20 6.31
CA GLN A 325 -21.48 20.35 5.71
C GLN A 325 -22.02 19.02 5.15
N LEU A 326 -21.17 18.24 4.47
CA LEU A 326 -21.55 16.93 3.96
C LEU A 326 -21.82 15.93 5.07
N PHE A 327 -21.13 16.06 6.20
CA PHE A 327 -21.24 15.15 7.34
C PHE A 327 -22.50 15.37 8.19
N LEU A 328 -23.18 16.52 8.08
CA LEU A 328 -24.42 16.79 8.84
C LEU A 328 -25.50 15.73 8.64
N ASP A 329 -25.57 15.14 7.44
CA ASP A 329 -26.54 14.10 7.07
C ASP A 329 -26.05 12.68 7.39
N ALA A 330 -24.88 12.53 8.03
CA ALA A 330 -24.30 11.21 8.30
C ALA A 330 -25.12 10.44 9.34
N PRO A 331 -25.28 9.11 9.14
CA PRO A 331 -26.00 8.27 10.11
C PRO A 331 -25.21 8.17 11.43
N GLY A 332 -25.93 7.93 12.53
CA GLY A 332 -25.31 7.64 13.83
C GLY A 332 -24.64 6.27 13.90
N ARG A 333 -24.04 5.94 15.06
CA ARG A 333 -23.34 4.67 15.34
C ARG A 333 -22.22 4.36 14.36
N ILE A 334 -21.31 5.32 14.21
CA ILE A 334 -20.21 5.27 13.24
C ILE A 334 -19.08 4.38 13.76
N GLN A 335 -18.55 3.53 12.91
CA GLN A 335 -17.35 2.70 13.13
C GLN A 335 -16.12 3.27 12.42
N GLU A 336 -16.30 3.83 11.24
CA GLU A 336 -15.22 4.33 10.39
C GLU A 336 -15.69 5.60 9.67
N ILE A 337 -14.80 6.58 9.60
CA ILE A 337 -14.98 7.80 8.81
C ILE A 337 -13.85 7.93 7.79
N GLY A 338 -14.13 8.56 6.68
CA GLY A 338 -13.10 8.86 5.70
C GLY A 338 -13.48 10.03 4.81
N ILE A 339 -12.42 10.67 4.32
CA ILE A 339 -12.52 11.77 3.37
C ILE A 339 -11.55 11.53 2.21
N ARG A 340 -11.95 11.94 1.03
CA ARG A 340 -11.08 12.03 -0.15
C ARG A 340 -11.43 13.24 -0.99
N CYS A 341 -10.40 13.83 -1.56
CA CYS A 341 -10.51 14.82 -2.61
C CYS A 341 -10.36 14.15 -3.97
N TYR A 342 -11.12 14.58 -4.96
CA TYR A 342 -11.12 14.04 -6.32
C TYR A 342 -11.20 15.19 -7.35
N GLU A 343 -11.19 14.85 -8.64
CA GLU A 343 -10.98 15.82 -9.72
C GLU A 343 -9.71 16.62 -9.46
N LEU A 344 -8.60 15.86 -9.43
CA LEU A 344 -7.29 16.43 -9.15
C LEU A 344 -6.67 16.98 -10.42
N SER A 345 -6.05 18.16 -10.31
CA SER A 345 -5.18 18.75 -11.32
C SER A 345 -3.84 19.19 -10.71
N ASN A 346 -2.84 19.46 -11.54
CA ASN A 346 -1.59 20.05 -11.06
C ASN A 346 -1.82 21.52 -10.68
N ASP A 347 -1.04 21.99 -9.71
CA ASP A 347 -1.06 23.39 -9.27
C ASP A 347 -0.18 24.29 -10.18
N ASP A 348 0.01 23.89 -11.44
CA ASP A 348 0.98 24.54 -12.34
C ASP A 348 0.57 25.97 -12.77
N ASN A 349 -0.70 26.36 -12.60
CA ASN A 349 -1.22 27.73 -12.72
C ASN A 349 -2.67 27.81 -12.20
N PRO A 350 -2.91 28.06 -10.93
CA PRO A 350 -4.25 28.40 -10.50
C PRO A 350 -4.62 29.72 -11.19
N GLN A 351 -5.74 29.74 -11.91
CA GLN A 351 -6.30 30.98 -12.43
C GLN A 351 -6.58 31.89 -11.22
N VAL A 352 -5.65 32.81 -10.97
CA VAL A 352 -5.76 33.76 -9.87
C VAL A 352 -6.89 34.73 -10.26
N SER A 353 -7.94 34.75 -9.44
CA SER A 353 -8.97 35.79 -9.62
C SER A 353 -8.35 37.14 -9.35
N LEU A 354 -8.46 38.05 -10.32
CA LEU A 354 -7.97 39.42 -10.19
C LEU A 354 -8.58 40.21 -9.01
N PHE A 355 -9.63 39.68 -8.37
CA PHE A 355 -10.40 40.34 -7.32
C PHE A 355 -10.38 39.58 -5.97
N ASN A 356 -9.51 38.58 -5.78
CA ASN A 356 -9.62 37.71 -4.62
C ASN A 356 -8.32 37.66 -3.81
N ASP A 357 -8.07 38.71 -3.02
CA ASP A 357 -6.97 38.78 -2.03
C ASP A 357 -7.06 37.67 -0.95
N VAL A 358 -8.24 37.08 -0.75
CA VAL A 358 -8.46 36.03 0.24
C VAL A 358 -7.70 34.76 -0.11
N MET A 359 -7.70 34.36 -1.41
CA MET A 359 -6.96 33.17 -1.86
C MET A 359 -5.44 33.34 -1.71
N ALA A 360 -4.92 34.53 -1.99
CA ALA A 360 -3.49 34.81 -1.82
C ALA A 360 -3.08 34.74 -0.33
N ARG A 361 -3.87 35.30 0.57
CA ARG A 361 -3.64 35.24 2.04
C ARG A 361 -3.70 33.79 2.54
N GLU A 362 -4.68 33.01 2.08
CA GLU A 362 -4.79 31.59 2.44
C GLU A 362 -3.56 30.80 1.97
N GLN A 363 -3.05 31.08 0.78
CA GLN A 363 -1.84 30.44 0.24
C GLN A 363 -0.61 30.75 1.10
N TYR A 364 -0.40 32.00 1.49
CA TYR A 364 0.71 32.39 2.38
C TYR A 364 0.58 31.71 3.75
N LEU A 365 -0.60 31.70 4.34
CA LEU A 365 -0.86 31.10 5.64
C LEU A 365 -0.57 29.58 5.62
N VAL A 366 -1.12 28.88 4.64
CA VAL A 366 -0.94 27.42 4.48
C VAL A 366 0.53 27.08 4.25
N SER A 367 1.25 27.87 3.40
CA SER A 367 2.67 27.68 3.15
C SER A 367 3.52 27.89 4.41
N ALA A 368 3.20 28.90 5.23
CA ALA A 368 3.87 29.17 6.48
C ALA A 368 3.66 28.03 7.51
N ILE A 369 2.42 27.54 7.65
CA ILE A 369 2.07 26.40 8.52
C ILE A 369 2.81 25.14 8.08
N ASP A 370 2.80 24.83 6.77
CA ASP A 370 3.54 23.67 6.23
C ASP A 370 5.04 23.79 6.44
N GLY A 371 5.60 25.01 6.35
CA GLY A 371 7.00 25.30 6.64
C GLY A 371 7.37 25.02 8.11
N ILE A 372 6.54 25.45 9.05
CA ILE A 372 6.72 25.19 10.49
C ILE A 372 6.61 23.68 10.76
N ASN A 373 5.57 23.04 10.27
CA ASN A 373 5.33 21.61 10.49
C ASN A 373 6.43 20.73 9.88
N ARG A 374 7.01 21.13 8.73
CA ARG A 374 8.16 20.43 8.14
C ARG A 374 9.44 20.56 9.00
N ARG A 375 9.64 21.73 9.62
CA ARG A 375 10.86 22.01 10.40
C ARG A 375 10.79 21.41 11.81
N PHE A 376 9.63 21.50 12.47
CA PHE A 376 9.50 21.18 13.90
C PHE A 376 8.72 19.87 14.16
N GLY A 377 8.18 19.25 13.12
CA GLY A 377 7.41 18.00 13.18
C GLY A 377 5.96 18.18 12.77
N ASP A 378 5.39 17.10 12.27
CA ASP A 378 3.99 17.06 11.82
C ASP A 378 3.04 17.59 12.92
N ARG A 379 2.13 18.49 12.53
CA ARG A 379 1.11 19.04 13.42
C ARG A 379 1.65 19.85 14.61
N THR A 380 2.82 20.47 14.49
CA THR A 380 3.28 21.49 15.45
C THR A 380 2.32 22.67 15.48
N VAL A 381 1.84 23.09 14.31
CA VAL A 381 0.73 24.05 14.17
C VAL A 381 -0.45 23.33 13.51
N HIS A 382 -1.59 23.34 14.16
CA HIS A 382 -2.84 22.74 13.66
C HIS A 382 -4.07 23.42 14.31
N SER A 383 -5.27 23.12 13.83
CA SER A 383 -6.51 23.67 14.39
C SER A 383 -6.75 23.27 15.84
N ALA A 384 -7.26 24.21 16.65
CA ALA A 384 -7.48 24.00 18.09
C ALA A 384 -8.52 22.91 18.40
N ASP A 385 -9.54 22.76 17.57
CA ASP A 385 -10.57 21.71 17.69
C ASP A 385 -10.03 20.30 17.41
N THR A 386 -8.85 20.19 16.76
CA THR A 386 -8.17 18.92 16.55
C THR A 386 -7.09 18.59 17.59
N LEU A 387 -6.91 19.42 18.62
CA LEU A 387 -5.84 19.29 19.63
C LEU A 387 -5.83 17.90 20.28
N LYS A 388 -6.96 17.45 20.80
CA LYS A 388 -7.08 16.14 21.47
C LYS A 388 -7.02 14.94 20.52
N THR A 389 -7.22 15.15 19.22
CA THR A 389 -7.27 14.03 18.24
C THR A 389 -5.92 13.38 18.00
N SER A 390 -4.82 14.09 18.23
CA SER A 390 -3.45 13.58 18.04
C SER A 390 -3.10 12.41 18.96
N GLU A 391 -3.74 12.30 20.13
CA GLU A 391 -3.56 11.18 21.05
C GLU A 391 -4.05 9.85 20.46
N PHE A 392 -5.16 9.90 19.72
CA PHE A 392 -5.85 8.73 19.17
C PHE A 392 -5.50 8.45 17.70
N MET A 393 -5.33 9.49 16.89
CA MET A 393 -5.15 9.41 15.46
C MET A 393 -3.66 9.36 15.03
N LYS A 394 -2.88 8.53 15.72
CA LYS A 394 -1.46 8.33 15.39
C LYS A 394 -1.27 7.96 13.92
N GLN A 395 -0.18 8.42 13.33
CA GLN A 395 0.19 8.00 11.98
C GLN A 395 0.36 6.48 11.94
N LYS A 396 -0.28 5.84 10.98
CA LYS A 396 -0.15 4.41 10.71
C LYS A 396 0.55 4.22 9.38
N THR A 397 1.33 3.16 9.27
CA THR A 397 1.94 2.80 8.00
C THR A 397 0.86 2.26 7.07
N SER A 398 0.76 2.82 5.86
CA SER A 398 -0.09 2.23 4.82
C SER A 398 0.69 1.14 4.09
N PHE A 399 0.09 -0.02 3.92
CA PHE A 399 0.71 -1.15 3.22
C PHE A 399 0.77 -0.99 1.70
N GLY A 400 -0.07 -0.19 1.10
CA GLY A 400 -0.28 -0.20 -0.33
C GLY A 400 0.19 1.04 -1.09
N SER A 401 0.82 2.01 -0.44
CA SER A 401 1.24 3.23 -1.12
C SER A 401 2.53 3.80 -0.55
N THR A 402 3.51 3.98 -1.42
CA THR A 402 4.79 4.65 -1.11
C THR A 402 4.70 6.18 -1.19
N ARG A 403 3.55 6.73 -1.62
CA ARG A 403 3.39 8.17 -1.90
C ARG A 403 3.50 9.07 -0.67
N TYR A 404 3.43 8.52 0.52
CA TYR A 404 3.45 9.26 1.79
C TYR A 404 4.52 8.75 2.76
N LEU A 405 5.56 8.10 2.22
CA LEU A 405 6.68 7.54 2.98
C LEU A 405 7.85 8.49 3.08
#